data_48a56973ef9f7a99bea114ffcfdba35e
#
_entry.id   48a56973ef9f7a99bea114ffcfdba35e
#
_cell.length_a   1.000
_cell.length_b   1.000
_cell.length_c   1.000
_cell.angle_alpha   90.00
_cell.angle_beta   90.00
_cell.angle_gamma   90.00
#
_symmetry.space_group_name_H-M   'P 1'
#
loop_
_entity.id
_entity.type
_entity.pdbx_description
1 polymer ?
#
loop_
_entity_poly.entity_id
_entity_poly.type
_entity_poly.pdbx_seq_one_letter_code
_entity_poly.pdbx_strand_id
1 'polypeptide(L)'
;MLKNKNFARYAIAFCILGVVWMFFYSGLQNDQINIIQEFSAWSGDATMAPMTVGNFVCIVLTFLYGTMFIKFGVKKSLIPTMIICAVGCLGIAAANGLSCNDGAGNYTLYFASLFITRCTCMMLQMAGFQLVASWFVRFRGQIMGIVTVGSPLFSVIGTAGMTGLIRGNFGGDYRPFYIGIAVLLVIVAIVVGFLIKDTPEEAGLY
;
A
#
# COMPACT_ATOMS: atom_id res chain seq x y z
N MET A 1 -5.90 24.23 -19.77
CA MET A 1 -5.45 23.64 -18.51
C MET A 1 -4.09 22.93 -18.60
N LEU A 2 -3.82 22.08 -19.56
CA LEU A 2 -2.49 21.42 -19.73
C LEU A 2 -1.32 22.37 -20.08
N LYS A 3 -1.56 23.63 -20.45
CA LYS A 3 -0.53 24.64 -20.70
C LYS A 3 0.12 25.23 -19.44
N ASN A 4 -0.46 25.00 -18.26
CA ASN A 4 0.15 25.47 -17.02
C ASN A 4 1.15 24.43 -16.53
N LYS A 5 2.44 24.76 -16.54
CA LYS A 5 3.54 23.87 -16.10
C LYS A 5 3.32 23.30 -14.69
N ASN A 6 2.67 24.03 -13.81
CA ASN A 6 2.38 23.57 -12.45
C ASN A 6 1.32 22.48 -12.44
N PHE A 7 0.27 22.59 -13.25
CA PHE A 7 -0.77 21.57 -13.36
C PHE A 7 -0.20 20.25 -13.91
N ALA A 8 0.64 20.33 -14.95
CA ALA A 8 1.29 19.14 -15.49
C ALA A 8 2.19 18.42 -14.46
N ARG A 9 2.92 19.18 -13.65
CA ARG A 9 3.76 18.63 -12.57
C ARG A 9 2.91 17.87 -11.53
N TYR A 10 1.81 18.44 -11.08
CA TYR A 10 0.91 17.76 -10.15
C TYR A 10 0.24 16.54 -10.78
N ALA A 11 -0.19 16.63 -12.04
CA ALA A 11 -0.76 15.50 -12.77
C ALA A 11 0.21 14.31 -12.82
N ILE A 12 1.45 14.55 -13.19
CA ILE A 12 2.49 13.54 -13.26
C ILE A 12 2.76 12.96 -11.85
N ALA A 13 2.89 13.81 -10.84
CA ALA A 13 3.11 13.37 -9.46
C ALA A 13 1.98 12.47 -8.95
N PHE A 14 0.72 12.82 -9.23
CA PHE A 14 -0.44 12.00 -8.85
C PHE A 14 -0.51 10.68 -9.62
N CYS A 15 -0.18 10.68 -10.92
CA CYS A 15 -0.12 9.44 -11.69
C CYS A 15 0.97 8.50 -11.14
N ILE A 16 2.16 9.02 -10.87
CA ILE A 16 3.26 8.24 -10.29
C ILE A 16 2.86 7.70 -8.92
N LEU A 17 2.31 8.57 -8.07
CA LEU A 17 1.85 8.16 -6.75
C LEU A 17 0.78 7.07 -6.83
N GLY A 18 -0.19 7.22 -7.71
CA GLY A 18 -1.24 6.23 -7.91
C GLY A 18 -0.71 4.87 -8.39
N VAL A 19 0.23 4.87 -9.34
CA VAL A 19 0.89 3.64 -9.80
C VAL A 19 1.68 3.00 -8.66
N VAL A 20 2.45 3.79 -7.90
CA VAL A 20 3.20 3.31 -6.74
C VAL A 20 2.25 2.72 -5.68
N TRP A 21 1.12 3.36 -5.43
CA TRP A 21 0.10 2.88 -4.53
C TRP A 21 -0.46 1.52 -4.92
N MET A 22 -0.87 1.39 -6.17
CA MET A 22 -1.41 0.14 -6.68
C MET A 22 -0.35 -0.96 -6.69
N PHE A 23 0.89 -0.60 -6.98
CA PHE A 23 2.03 -1.51 -6.91
C PHE A 23 2.21 -2.06 -5.50
N PHE A 24 2.20 -1.20 -4.47
CA PHE A 24 2.29 -1.64 -3.08
C PHE A 24 1.09 -2.45 -2.63
N TYR A 25 -0.11 -2.00 -2.94
CA TYR A 25 -1.34 -2.70 -2.56
C TYR A 25 -1.38 -4.13 -3.12
N SER A 26 -1.14 -4.27 -4.42
CA SER A 26 -1.09 -5.57 -5.07
C SER A 26 0.11 -6.41 -4.62
N GLY A 27 1.23 -5.76 -4.31
CA GLY A 27 2.42 -6.41 -3.82
C GLY A 27 2.18 -7.14 -2.51
N LEU A 28 1.70 -6.42 -1.52
CA LEU A 28 1.37 -7.00 -0.22
C LEU A 28 0.30 -8.10 -0.33
N GLN A 29 -0.58 -8.03 -1.32
CA GLN A 29 -1.63 -9.02 -1.51
C GLN A 29 -1.18 -10.28 -2.24
N ASN A 30 -0.46 -10.13 -3.35
CA ASN A 30 -0.06 -11.25 -4.20
C ASN A 30 1.17 -11.98 -3.66
N ASP A 31 2.05 -11.25 -3.00
CA ASP A 31 3.29 -11.80 -2.47
C ASP A 31 3.04 -12.76 -1.31
N GLN A 32 1.99 -12.52 -0.51
CA GLN A 32 1.63 -13.42 0.57
C GLN A 32 1.35 -14.85 0.11
N ILE A 33 0.76 -15.04 -1.05
CA ILE A 33 0.48 -16.38 -1.57
C ILE A 33 1.79 -17.13 -1.82
N ASN A 34 2.81 -16.46 -2.34
CA ASN A 34 4.12 -17.05 -2.60
C ASN A 34 4.92 -17.27 -1.31
N ILE A 35 4.88 -16.32 -0.40
CA ILE A 35 5.52 -16.38 0.92
C ILE A 35 5.04 -17.59 1.72
N ILE A 36 3.73 -17.79 1.72
CA ILE A 36 3.06 -18.80 2.52
C ILE A 36 3.40 -20.20 2.06
N GLN A 37 3.46 -20.42 0.75
CA GLN A 37 3.66 -21.77 0.20
C GLN A 37 5.08 -22.30 0.39
N GLU A 38 6.08 -21.42 0.45
CA GLU A 38 7.47 -21.85 0.40
C GLU A 38 8.28 -21.58 1.68
N PHE A 39 7.89 -20.57 2.47
CA PHE A 39 8.74 -20.07 3.55
C PHE A 39 8.07 -20.02 4.93
N SER A 40 6.76 -20.15 5.00
CA SER A 40 6.05 -20.04 6.28
C SER A 40 6.14 -21.33 7.12
N ALA A 41 6.43 -21.18 8.41
CA ALA A 41 6.33 -22.26 9.39
C ALA A 41 4.86 -22.62 9.76
N TRP A 42 3.90 -21.77 9.35
CA TRP A 42 2.48 -21.98 9.61
C TRP A 42 1.77 -22.65 8.44
N SER A 43 0.62 -23.28 8.70
CA SER A 43 -0.20 -23.81 7.61
C SER A 43 -0.69 -22.69 6.69
N GLY A 44 -0.94 -23.01 5.42
CA GLY A 44 -1.43 -22.04 4.44
C GLY A 44 -2.71 -21.34 4.88
N ASP A 45 -3.66 -22.08 5.49
CA ASP A 45 -4.90 -21.52 6.00
C ASP A 45 -4.67 -20.53 7.14
N ALA A 46 -3.79 -20.87 8.10
CA ALA A 46 -3.45 -20.00 9.20
C ALA A 46 -2.79 -18.71 8.72
N THR A 47 -1.94 -18.79 7.70
CA THR A 47 -1.23 -17.63 7.16
C THR A 47 -2.17 -16.70 6.37
N MET A 48 -3.20 -17.25 5.72
CA MET A 48 -4.21 -16.46 4.97
C MET A 48 -5.36 -15.94 5.85
N ALA A 49 -5.57 -16.50 7.03
CA ALA A 49 -6.68 -16.12 7.90
C ALA A 49 -6.75 -14.60 8.20
N PRO A 50 -5.66 -13.91 8.61
CA PRO A 50 -5.72 -12.48 8.90
C PRO A 50 -6.09 -11.64 7.67
N MET A 51 -5.71 -12.08 6.48
CA MET A 51 -6.07 -11.42 5.23
C MET A 51 -7.55 -11.57 4.92
N THR A 52 -8.11 -12.75 5.11
CA THR A 52 -9.54 -13.03 4.91
C THR A 52 -10.39 -12.23 5.89
N VAL A 53 -10.06 -12.27 7.18
CA VAL A 53 -10.75 -11.49 8.21
C VAL A 53 -10.61 -9.99 7.93
N GLY A 54 -9.41 -9.53 7.55
CA GLY A 54 -9.15 -8.14 7.17
C GLY A 54 -10.03 -7.69 6.00
N ASN A 55 -10.24 -8.51 4.99
CA ASN A 55 -11.10 -8.19 3.85
C ASN A 55 -12.57 -7.98 4.28
N PHE A 56 -13.11 -8.83 5.14
CA PHE A 56 -14.46 -8.65 5.68
C PHE A 56 -14.60 -7.34 6.46
N VAL A 57 -13.64 -7.04 7.32
CA VAL A 57 -13.64 -5.80 8.11
C VAL A 57 -13.47 -4.57 7.20
N CYS A 58 -12.68 -4.67 6.15
CA CYS A 58 -12.48 -3.58 5.19
C CYS A 58 -13.79 -3.16 4.49
N ILE A 59 -14.76 -4.06 4.30
CA ILE A 59 -16.08 -3.69 3.74
C ILE A 59 -16.73 -2.62 4.61
N VAL A 60 -16.74 -2.82 5.92
CA VAL A 60 -17.32 -1.84 6.87
C VAL A 60 -16.45 -0.58 6.96
N LEU A 61 -15.13 -0.75 7.04
CA LEU A 61 -14.20 0.38 7.13
C LEU A 61 -14.23 1.28 5.90
N THR A 62 -14.60 0.77 4.73
CA THR A 62 -14.73 1.57 3.50
C THR A 62 -15.69 2.76 3.67
N PHE A 63 -16.82 2.55 4.36
CA PHE A 63 -17.77 3.63 4.66
C PHE A 63 -17.16 4.67 5.61
N LEU A 64 -16.41 4.21 6.62
CA LEU A 64 -15.73 5.09 7.56
C LEU A 64 -14.62 5.91 6.87
N TYR A 65 -13.87 5.30 5.98
CA TYR A 65 -12.81 5.99 5.23
C TYR A 65 -13.37 7.08 4.33
N GLY A 66 -14.50 6.84 3.64
CA GLY A 66 -15.17 7.86 2.87
C GLY A 66 -15.58 9.07 3.72
N THR A 67 -16.14 8.84 4.90
CA THR A 67 -16.51 9.94 5.82
C THR A 67 -15.31 10.67 6.40
N MET A 68 -14.20 9.96 6.65
CA MET A 68 -12.94 10.58 7.10
C MET A 68 -12.36 11.51 6.04
N PHE A 69 -12.36 11.10 4.77
CA PHE A 69 -11.87 11.94 3.68
C PHE A 69 -12.67 13.23 3.51
N ILE A 70 -14.00 13.16 3.69
CA ILE A 70 -14.87 14.34 3.62
C ILE A 70 -14.62 15.28 4.82
N LYS A 71 -14.45 14.73 6.03
CA LYS A 71 -14.32 15.55 7.26
C LYS A 71 -12.93 16.15 7.45
N PHE A 72 -11.89 15.35 7.22
CA PHE A 72 -10.51 15.72 7.56
C PHE A 72 -9.66 16.06 6.34
N GLY A 73 -10.13 15.76 5.14
CA GLY A 73 -9.36 15.83 3.91
C GLY A 73 -8.50 14.58 3.69
N VAL A 74 -8.10 14.37 2.43
CA VAL A 74 -7.37 13.17 2.02
C VAL A 74 -5.96 13.18 2.60
N LYS A 75 -5.25 14.31 2.52
CA LYS A 75 -3.87 14.45 3.00
C LYS A 75 -3.73 14.14 4.49
N LYS A 76 -4.57 14.75 5.32
CA LYS A 76 -4.51 14.58 6.78
C LYS A 76 -4.85 13.15 7.23
N SER A 77 -5.68 12.45 6.45
CA SER A 77 -6.04 11.05 6.72
C SER A 77 -4.97 10.08 6.20
N LEU A 78 -4.31 10.42 5.11
CA LEU A 78 -3.35 9.57 4.41
C LEU A 78 -2.05 9.36 5.21
N ILE A 79 -1.47 10.44 5.73
CA ILE A 79 -0.18 10.39 6.44
C ILE A 79 -0.20 9.43 7.65
N PRO A 80 -1.15 9.56 8.62
CA PRO A 80 -1.18 8.64 9.75
C PRO A 80 -1.44 7.19 9.31
N THR A 81 -2.26 6.99 8.27
CA THR A 81 -2.50 5.64 7.73
C THR A 81 -1.24 5.00 7.16
N MET A 82 -0.39 5.77 6.48
CA MET A 82 0.91 5.29 6.00
C MET A 82 1.82 4.87 7.15
N ILE A 83 1.88 5.66 8.20
CA ILE A 83 2.69 5.36 9.38
C ILE A 83 2.18 4.08 10.05
N ILE A 84 0.87 3.92 10.23
CA ILE A 84 0.27 2.71 10.80
C ILE A 84 0.57 1.49 9.92
N CYS A 85 0.49 1.64 8.59
CA CYS A 85 0.85 0.58 7.65
C CYS A 85 2.33 0.18 7.77
N ALA A 86 3.23 1.16 7.91
CA ALA A 86 4.66 0.91 8.11
C ALA A 86 4.92 0.15 9.43
N VAL A 87 4.25 0.54 10.51
CA VAL A 87 4.31 -0.18 11.80
C VAL A 87 3.79 -1.62 11.63
N GLY A 88 2.71 -1.83 10.88
CA GLY A 88 2.21 -3.16 10.54
C GLY A 88 3.26 -4.00 9.80
N CYS A 89 3.96 -3.44 8.81
CA CYS A 89 5.04 -4.14 8.10
C CYS A 89 6.21 -4.51 9.03
N LEU A 90 6.60 -3.62 9.94
CA LEU A 90 7.62 -3.92 10.95
C LEU A 90 7.17 -5.04 11.90
N GLY A 91 5.89 -5.07 12.28
CA GLY A 91 5.33 -6.13 13.09
C GLY A 91 5.34 -7.49 12.39
N ILE A 92 5.08 -7.54 11.07
CA ILE A 92 5.23 -8.76 10.27
C ILE A 92 6.68 -9.25 10.27
N ALA A 93 7.64 -8.34 10.09
CA ALA A 93 9.06 -8.68 10.14
C ALA A 93 9.47 -9.22 11.53
N ALA A 94 8.92 -8.66 12.61
CA ALA A 94 9.20 -9.08 13.98
C ALA A 94 8.54 -10.40 14.38
N ALA A 95 7.55 -10.88 13.63
CA ALA A 95 6.82 -12.12 13.96
C ALA A 95 7.65 -13.39 13.79
N ASN A 96 8.71 -13.36 12.97
CA ASN A 96 9.70 -14.44 12.79
C ASN A 96 9.15 -15.81 12.37
N GLY A 97 8.02 -15.89 11.73
CA GLY A 97 7.45 -17.17 11.28
C GLY A 97 7.43 -17.38 9.77
N LEU A 98 7.99 -16.42 9.05
CA LEU A 98 7.94 -16.38 7.58
C LEU A 98 9.27 -16.76 6.93
N SER A 99 10.33 -16.97 7.68
CA SER A 99 11.63 -17.41 7.15
C SER A 99 11.77 -18.91 7.27
N CYS A 100 12.32 -19.56 6.25
CA CYS A 100 12.59 -20.99 6.28
C CYS A 100 13.64 -21.41 7.34
N ASN A 101 14.40 -20.47 7.87
CA ASN A 101 15.41 -20.68 8.91
C ASN A 101 14.91 -20.42 10.32
N ASP A 102 13.71 -19.87 10.46
CA ASP A 102 13.11 -19.56 11.75
C ASP A 102 12.16 -20.71 12.18
N GLY A 103 12.11 -20.98 13.48
CA GLY A 103 11.10 -21.87 14.06
C GLY A 103 9.69 -21.21 13.98
N ALA A 104 8.70 -21.88 14.58
CA ALA A 104 7.36 -21.32 14.69
C ALA A 104 7.42 -19.98 15.43
N GLY A 105 7.31 -18.89 14.71
CA GLY A 105 7.35 -17.53 15.25
C GLY A 105 6.08 -17.15 16.02
N ASN A 106 5.93 -15.91 16.37
CA ASN A 106 4.77 -15.40 17.08
C ASN A 106 3.58 -15.18 16.13
N TYR A 107 2.70 -16.17 16.01
CA TYR A 107 1.52 -16.12 15.15
C TYR A 107 0.55 -14.97 15.53
N THR A 108 0.38 -14.67 16.81
CA THR A 108 -0.51 -13.59 17.24
C THR A 108 -0.02 -12.23 16.76
N LEU A 109 1.28 -12.00 16.85
CA LEU A 109 1.91 -10.77 16.33
C LEU A 109 1.77 -10.67 14.82
N TYR A 110 2.00 -11.77 14.09
CA TYR A 110 1.81 -11.85 12.65
C TYR A 110 0.36 -11.54 12.27
N PHE A 111 -0.60 -12.20 12.93
CA PHE A 111 -2.02 -11.99 12.65
C PHE A 111 -2.43 -10.53 12.85
N ALA A 112 -2.09 -9.94 13.99
CA ALA A 112 -2.44 -8.55 14.28
C ALA A 112 -1.78 -7.58 13.29
N SER A 113 -0.50 -7.77 12.99
CA SER A 113 0.26 -6.91 12.09
C SER A 113 -0.24 -6.96 10.65
N LEU A 114 -0.51 -8.16 10.15
CA LEU A 114 -1.05 -8.35 8.81
C LEU A 114 -2.47 -7.80 8.68
N PHE A 115 -3.30 -8.02 9.69
CA PHE A 115 -4.65 -7.47 9.75
C PHE A 115 -4.64 -5.93 9.70
N ILE A 116 -3.79 -5.28 10.50
CA ILE A 116 -3.63 -3.82 10.49
C ILE A 116 -3.14 -3.33 9.12
N THR A 117 -2.12 -3.99 8.58
CA THR A 117 -1.58 -3.65 7.25
C THR A 117 -2.65 -3.77 6.18
N ARG A 118 -3.49 -4.82 6.23
CA ARG A 118 -4.58 -5.03 5.28
C ARG A 118 -5.63 -3.92 5.34
N CYS A 119 -6.08 -3.57 6.54
CA CYS A 119 -7.05 -2.51 6.74
C CYS A 119 -6.52 -1.15 6.27
N THR A 120 -5.28 -0.83 6.58
CA THR A 120 -4.65 0.43 6.16
C THR A 120 -4.42 0.50 4.66
N CYS A 121 -4.01 -0.59 4.01
CA CYS A 121 -3.83 -0.64 2.56
C CYS A 121 -5.11 -0.28 1.79
N MET A 122 -6.29 -0.70 2.24
CA MET A 122 -7.56 -0.33 1.61
C MET A 122 -7.82 1.17 1.66
N MET A 123 -7.56 1.82 2.79
CA MET A 123 -7.68 3.27 2.90
C MET A 123 -6.74 4.00 1.95
N LEU A 124 -5.53 3.51 1.80
CA LEU A 124 -4.53 4.06 0.90
C LEU A 124 -4.98 3.97 -0.57
N GLN A 125 -5.56 2.85 -0.98
CA GLN A 125 -6.12 2.68 -2.32
C GLN A 125 -7.23 3.70 -2.60
N MET A 126 -8.17 3.84 -1.67
CA MET A 126 -9.28 4.78 -1.81
C MET A 126 -8.81 6.23 -1.87
N ALA A 127 -7.79 6.59 -1.09
CA ALA A 127 -7.20 7.93 -1.11
C ALA A 127 -6.65 8.29 -2.50
N GLY A 128 -5.97 7.38 -3.17
CA GLY A 128 -5.48 7.58 -4.53
C GLY A 128 -6.59 7.89 -5.52
N PHE A 129 -7.67 7.12 -5.49
CA PHE A 129 -8.84 7.36 -6.35
C PHE A 129 -9.54 8.66 -6.03
N GLN A 130 -9.66 9.03 -4.76
CA GLN A 130 -10.28 10.27 -4.33
C GLN A 130 -9.47 11.50 -4.78
N LEU A 131 -8.15 11.47 -4.68
CA LEU A 131 -7.28 12.52 -5.18
C LEU A 131 -7.43 12.71 -6.69
N VAL A 132 -7.41 11.62 -7.47
CA VAL A 132 -7.62 11.68 -8.92
C VAL A 132 -9.01 12.26 -9.23
N ALA A 133 -10.02 11.88 -8.47
CA ALA A 133 -11.38 12.36 -8.66
C ALA A 133 -11.54 13.86 -8.39
N SER A 134 -10.83 14.41 -7.40
CA SER A 134 -10.90 15.84 -7.06
C SER A 134 -10.05 16.72 -8.00
N TRP A 135 -8.92 16.21 -8.48
CA TRP A 135 -8.00 16.99 -9.34
C TRP A 135 -8.35 16.95 -10.83
N PHE A 136 -8.88 15.83 -11.33
CA PHE A 136 -9.06 15.58 -12.76
C PHE A 136 -10.51 15.37 -13.16
N VAL A 137 -11.35 16.37 -12.97
CA VAL A 137 -12.78 16.28 -13.31
C VAL A 137 -13.02 15.94 -14.78
N ARG A 138 -12.28 16.58 -15.72
CA ARG A 138 -12.47 16.39 -17.16
C ARG A 138 -11.86 15.12 -17.75
N PHE A 139 -10.75 14.64 -17.18
CA PHE A 139 -10.00 13.48 -17.69
C PHE A 139 -9.98 12.31 -16.67
N ARG A 140 -10.94 12.29 -15.76
CA ARG A 140 -11.01 11.33 -14.66
C ARG A 140 -10.81 9.88 -15.12
N GLY A 141 -11.51 9.45 -16.18
CA GLY A 141 -11.45 8.07 -16.67
C GLY A 141 -10.06 7.68 -17.20
N GLN A 142 -9.41 8.56 -17.94
CA GLN A 142 -8.08 8.28 -18.49
C GLN A 142 -7.02 8.17 -17.39
N ILE A 143 -7.05 9.08 -16.43
CA ILE A 143 -6.10 9.10 -15.33
C ILE A 143 -6.35 7.96 -14.34
N MET A 144 -7.62 7.62 -14.07
CA MET A 144 -7.96 6.40 -13.34
C MET A 144 -7.39 5.15 -14.02
N GLY A 145 -7.51 5.05 -15.34
CA GLY A 145 -6.91 3.96 -16.10
C GLY A 145 -5.40 3.86 -15.91
N ILE A 146 -4.67 4.98 -15.94
CA ILE A 146 -3.22 5.00 -15.71
C ILE A 146 -2.89 4.58 -14.27
N VAL A 147 -3.62 5.09 -13.29
CA VAL A 147 -3.40 4.76 -11.87
C VAL A 147 -3.60 3.27 -11.61
N THR A 148 -4.60 2.65 -12.26
CA THR A 148 -4.87 1.21 -12.07
C THR A 148 -3.87 0.28 -12.75
N VAL A 149 -3.03 0.78 -13.67
CA VAL A 149 -1.98 -0.03 -14.34
C VAL A 149 -0.93 -0.57 -13.34
N GLY A 150 -0.74 0.08 -12.20
CA GLY A 150 0.20 -0.38 -11.17
C GLY A 150 -0.07 -1.81 -10.68
N SER A 151 -1.33 -2.22 -10.53
CA SER A 151 -1.70 -3.56 -10.08
C SER A 151 -1.27 -4.68 -11.04
N PRO A 152 -1.64 -4.66 -12.34
CA PRO A 152 -1.16 -5.67 -13.28
C PRO A 152 0.36 -5.61 -13.51
N LEU A 153 0.99 -4.45 -13.48
CA LEU A 153 2.45 -4.36 -13.55
C LEU A 153 3.11 -5.10 -12.39
N PHE A 154 2.59 -4.94 -11.17
CA PHE A 154 3.11 -5.69 -10.04
C PHE A 154 2.91 -7.19 -10.22
N SER A 155 1.75 -7.63 -10.68
CA SER A 155 1.47 -9.06 -10.86
C SER A 155 2.43 -9.72 -11.86
N VAL A 156 2.90 -8.98 -12.87
CA VAL A 156 3.84 -9.53 -13.88
C VAL A 156 5.28 -9.42 -13.44
N ILE A 157 5.70 -8.27 -12.96
CA ILE A 157 7.13 -7.97 -12.70
C ILE A 157 7.47 -8.11 -11.21
N GLY A 158 6.57 -7.64 -10.35
CA GLY A 158 6.82 -7.56 -8.91
C GLY A 158 6.91 -8.92 -8.26
N THR A 159 5.98 -9.82 -8.54
CA THR A 159 5.96 -11.15 -7.90
C THR A 159 7.25 -11.93 -8.20
N ALA A 160 7.65 -11.98 -9.47
CA ALA A 160 8.90 -12.66 -9.85
C ALA A 160 10.15 -11.95 -9.28
N GLY A 161 10.16 -10.61 -9.29
CA GLY A 161 11.26 -9.81 -8.76
C GLY A 161 11.40 -9.92 -7.25
N MET A 162 10.29 -9.89 -6.51
CA MET A 162 10.29 -10.02 -5.05
C MET A 162 10.75 -11.42 -4.62
N THR A 163 10.19 -12.45 -5.22
CA THR A 163 10.61 -13.84 -4.94
C THR A 163 12.09 -14.05 -5.27
N GLY A 164 12.58 -13.49 -6.39
CA GLY A 164 13.98 -13.54 -6.77
C GLY A 164 14.89 -12.80 -5.79
N LEU A 165 14.49 -11.63 -5.29
CA LEU A 165 15.24 -10.87 -4.28
C LEU A 165 15.31 -11.62 -2.94
N ILE A 166 14.20 -12.18 -2.49
CA ILE A 166 14.14 -12.91 -1.22
C ILE A 166 14.98 -14.19 -1.29
N ARG A 167 14.87 -14.96 -2.36
CA ARG A 167 15.65 -16.19 -2.54
C ARG A 167 17.13 -15.92 -2.81
N GLY A 168 17.42 -14.97 -3.71
CA GLY A 168 18.79 -14.72 -4.18
C GLY A 168 19.61 -13.88 -3.19
N ASN A 169 19.06 -12.75 -2.71
CA ASN A 169 19.83 -11.79 -1.93
C ASN A 169 19.67 -11.99 -0.42
N PHE A 170 18.51 -12.48 0.03
CA PHE A 170 18.20 -12.61 1.46
C PHE A 170 18.16 -14.06 1.95
N GLY A 171 18.46 -15.03 1.09
CA GLY A 171 18.53 -16.43 1.48
C GLY A 171 17.23 -17.02 2.02
N GLY A 172 16.08 -16.47 1.62
CA GLY A 172 14.76 -16.86 2.11
C GLY A 172 14.32 -16.10 3.37
N ASP A 173 15.06 -15.09 3.82
CA ASP A 173 14.67 -14.25 4.95
C ASP A 173 13.78 -13.09 4.48
N TYR A 174 12.60 -12.97 5.08
CA TYR A 174 11.60 -11.92 4.78
C TYR A 174 11.79 -10.63 5.55
N ARG A 175 12.53 -10.67 6.65
CA ARG A 175 12.71 -9.50 7.52
C ARG A 175 13.24 -8.28 6.78
N PRO A 176 14.34 -8.37 6.00
CA PRO A 176 14.89 -7.23 5.29
C PRO A 176 13.89 -6.63 4.29
N PHE A 177 13.08 -7.49 3.68
CA PHE A 177 12.07 -7.06 2.70
C PHE A 177 10.97 -6.22 3.36
N TYR A 178 10.35 -6.69 4.43
CA TYR A 178 9.30 -5.93 5.13
C TYR A 178 9.84 -4.67 5.82
N ILE A 179 11.06 -4.70 6.33
CA ILE A 179 11.74 -3.51 6.84
C ILE A 179 11.95 -2.49 5.71
N GLY A 180 12.40 -2.93 4.55
CA GLY A 180 12.57 -2.07 3.37
C GLY A 180 11.26 -1.41 2.93
N ILE A 181 10.15 -2.16 2.91
CA ILE A 181 8.81 -1.63 2.62
C ILE A 181 8.40 -0.59 3.68
N ALA A 182 8.62 -0.86 4.96
CA ALA A 182 8.27 0.07 6.03
C ALA A 182 9.03 1.40 5.90
N VAL A 183 10.33 1.34 5.63
CA VAL A 183 11.16 2.54 5.39
C VAL A 183 10.66 3.30 4.16
N LEU A 184 10.35 2.61 3.08
CA LEU A 184 9.83 3.22 1.87
C LEU A 184 8.48 3.91 2.11
N LEU A 185 7.57 3.29 2.86
CA LEU A 185 6.29 3.89 3.24
C LEU A 185 6.47 5.19 4.05
N VAL A 186 7.43 5.22 4.96
CA VAL A 186 7.74 6.44 5.73
C VAL A 186 8.28 7.54 4.81
N ILE A 187 9.20 7.21 3.90
CA ILE A 187 9.72 8.17 2.91
C ILE A 187 8.59 8.72 2.05
N VAL A 188 7.72 7.85 1.53
CA VAL A 188 6.57 8.25 0.72
C VAL A 188 5.60 9.10 1.55
N ALA A 189 5.37 8.81 2.83
CA ALA A 189 4.54 9.62 3.70
C ALA A 189 5.10 11.06 3.85
N ILE A 190 6.40 11.21 3.98
CA ILE A 190 7.07 12.51 4.02
C ILE A 190 6.89 13.24 2.68
N VAL A 191 7.15 12.58 1.57
CA VAL A 191 7.00 13.16 0.22
C VAL A 191 5.55 13.59 -0.03
N VAL A 192 4.58 12.77 0.32
CA VAL A 192 3.14 13.07 0.25
C VAL A 192 2.81 14.29 1.10
N GLY A 193 3.35 14.36 2.31
CA GLY A 193 3.15 15.48 3.22
C GLY A 193 3.59 16.83 2.64
N PHE A 194 4.67 16.85 1.86
CA PHE A 194 5.18 18.07 1.23
C PHE A 194 4.56 18.38 -0.14
N LEU A 195 4.29 17.35 -0.95
CA LEU A 195 3.88 17.54 -2.35
C LEU A 195 2.38 17.60 -2.55
N ILE A 196 1.57 16.89 -1.76
CA ILE A 196 0.15 16.76 -2.02
C ILE A 196 -0.64 17.87 -1.32
N LYS A 197 -1.54 18.49 -2.10
CA LYS A 197 -2.62 19.35 -1.63
C LYS A 197 -3.95 18.69 -2.00
N ASP A 198 -4.95 18.85 -1.14
CA ASP A 198 -6.23 18.15 -1.31
C ASP A 198 -7.02 18.65 -2.51
N THR A 199 -6.92 19.95 -2.83
CA THR A 199 -7.65 20.56 -3.96
C THR A 199 -6.73 21.42 -4.84
N PRO A 200 -7.08 21.60 -6.13
CA PRO A 200 -6.37 22.52 -7.03
C PRO A 200 -6.39 23.98 -6.54
N GLU A 201 -7.45 24.39 -5.84
CA GLU A 201 -7.61 25.72 -5.28
C GLU A 201 -6.58 26.01 -4.19
N GLU A 202 -6.32 25.04 -3.29
CA GLU A 202 -5.26 25.15 -2.29
C GLU A 202 -3.87 25.19 -2.90
N ALA A 203 -3.73 24.71 -4.14
CA ALA A 203 -2.49 24.79 -4.90
C ALA A 203 -2.32 26.12 -5.65
N GLY A 204 -3.31 27.02 -5.58
CA GLY A 204 -3.27 28.31 -6.28
C GLY A 204 -3.40 28.20 -7.81
N LEU A 205 -4.10 27.17 -8.28
CA LEU A 205 -4.24 26.86 -9.71
C LEU A 205 -5.55 27.40 -10.31
N TYR A 206 -6.36 28.14 -9.55
CA TYR A 206 -7.55 28.88 -9.97
C TYR A 206 -7.44 30.32 -9.54
#